data_c40c3e9c8010a4ab9d77a770a26ad2f8
#
_entry.id   c40c3e9c8010a4ab9d77a770a26ad2f8
#
_cell.length_a   1.000
_cell.length_b   1.000
_cell.length_c   1.000
_cell.angle_alpha   90.00
_cell.angle_beta   90.00
_cell.angle_gamma   90.00
#
_symmetry.space_group_name_H-M   'P 1'
#
loop_
_entity.id
_entity.type
_entity.pdbx_description
1 polymer ?
#
loop_
_entity_poly.entity_id
_entity_poly.type
_entity_poly.pdbx_seq_one_letter_code
_entity_poly.pdbx_strand_id
1 'polypeptide(L)'
;MSSAAREKTLILMRHSKAEEGHGIDHDRELSSRGERDARAAGAWLRDEGLLPDLVICSTAVRTRQTWDAAVRGGAQTEFLEYRKSVYQGGPTALVETVREDAGDMASVLVIGHNPTMAEVATRLCDGAGSTMAHEALASGFAASGIAVLRFAGEWADLDFGSCELMRFHVARDDEAE
;
A
#
# COMPACT_ATOMS: atom_id res chain seq x y z
N MET A 1 -12.57 -15.27 29.08
CA MET A 1 -11.93 -13.97 28.85
C MET A 1 -11.95 -13.67 27.38
N SER A 2 -12.68 -12.67 26.98
CA SER A 2 -12.63 -12.19 25.60
C SER A 2 -11.27 -11.54 25.38
N SER A 3 -10.42 -12.19 24.57
CA SER A 3 -9.22 -11.57 24.01
C SER A 3 -9.72 -10.39 23.16
N ALA A 4 -9.46 -9.18 23.59
CA ALA A 4 -9.73 -8.00 22.76
C ALA A 4 -9.05 -8.24 21.41
N ALA A 5 -9.84 -8.18 20.32
CA ALA A 5 -9.30 -8.33 18.98
C ALA A 5 -8.18 -7.30 18.79
N ARG A 6 -6.97 -7.76 18.45
CA ARG A 6 -5.82 -6.90 18.23
C ARG A 6 -6.05 -6.06 17.00
N GLU A 7 -5.88 -4.76 17.14
CA GLU A 7 -5.91 -3.87 15.97
C GLU A 7 -4.71 -4.14 15.07
N LYS A 8 -5.00 -4.27 13.78
CA LYS A 8 -4.04 -4.41 12.70
C LYS A 8 -4.05 -3.15 11.84
N THR A 9 -2.93 -2.80 11.29
CA THR A 9 -2.82 -1.73 10.31
C THR A 9 -2.50 -2.32 8.95
N LEU A 10 -3.35 -2.03 7.97
CA LEU A 10 -3.11 -2.38 6.57
C LEU A 10 -2.85 -1.10 5.79
N ILE A 11 -1.70 -1.02 5.16
CA ILE A 11 -1.30 0.12 4.34
C ILE A 11 -1.30 -0.33 2.90
N LEU A 12 -2.04 0.36 2.04
CA LEU A 12 -2.11 0.08 0.61
C LEU A 12 -1.47 1.23 -0.15
N MET A 13 -0.44 0.95 -0.92
CA MET A 13 0.28 1.95 -1.69
C MET A 13 0.28 1.60 -3.17
N ARG A 14 -0.13 2.53 -4.02
CA ARG A 14 0.08 2.43 -5.45
C ARG A 14 1.52 2.84 -5.77
N HIS A 15 2.19 2.10 -6.67
CA HIS A 15 3.53 2.46 -7.12
C HIS A 15 3.59 3.91 -7.60
N SER A 16 4.77 4.51 -7.51
CA SER A 16 5.03 5.88 -7.96
C SER A 16 5.06 5.96 -9.49
N LYS A 17 5.13 7.17 -10.02
CA LYS A 17 5.05 7.41 -11.47
C LYS A 17 6.12 6.62 -12.23
N ALA A 18 5.69 5.87 -13.22
CA ALA A 18 6.56 5.04 -14.07
C ALA A 18 6.70 5.64 -15.47
N GLU A 19 7.81 5.30 -16.12
CA GLU A 19 8.02 5.60 -17.54
C GLU A 19 7.05 4.77 -18.40
N GLU A 20 6.65 5.31 -19.55
CA GLU A 20 5.95 4.54 -20.56
C GLU A 20 7.01 3.71 -21.31
N GLY A 21 7.08 2.42 -20.99
CA GLY A 21 8.03 1.53 -21.64
C GLY A 21 7.60 1.15 -23.05
N HIS A 22 8.56 0.76 -23.89
CA HIS A 22 8.34 0.23 -25.24
C HIS A 22 8.52 -1.28 -25.31
N GLY A 23 8.57 -1.96 -24.18
CA GLY A 23 8.80 -3.38 -24.05
C GLY A 23 7.77 -4.07 -23.16
N ILE A 24 8.26 -4.97 -22.32
CA ILE A 24 7.44 -5.76 -21.42
C ILE A 24 6.96 -4.87 -20.27
N ASP A 25 5.65 -4.85 -20.00
CA ASP A 25 5.05 -4.04 -18.93
C ASP A 25 5.73 -4.26 -17.57
N HIS A 26 6.00 -5.51 -17.22
CA HIS A 26 6.65 -5.88 -15.96
C HIS A 26 8.00 -5.18 -15.75
N ASP A 27 8.73 -4.88 -16.81
CA ASP A 27 10.07 -4.29 -16.76
C ASP A 27 10.08 -2.76 -16.77
N ARG A 28 8.92 -2.11 -16.85
CA ARG A 28 8.82 -0.64 -16.82
C ARG A 28 9.38 -0.10 -15.52
N GLU A 29 10.24 0.92 -15.62
CA GLU A 29 10.90 1.54 -14.49
C GLU A 29 10.18 2.80 -14.02
N LEU A 30 10.46 3.24 -12.80
CA LEU A 30 10.03 4.55 -12.33
C LEU A 30 10.64 5.66 -13.17
N SER A 31 9.88 6.75 -13.36
CA SER A 31 10.42 8.00 -13.84
C SER A 31 11.26 8.68 -12.73
N SER A 32 12.06 9.68 -13.10
CA SER A 32 12.78 10.49 -12.11
C SER A 32 11.83 11.15 -11.11
N ARG A 33 10.67 11.62 -11.57
CA ARG A 33 9.60 12.15 -10.70
C ARG A 33 9.07 11.08 -9.75
N GLY A 34 8.82 9.88 -10.27
CA GLY A 34 8.34 8.76 -9.46
C GLY A 34 9.31 8.38 -8.36
N GLU A 35 10.60 8.41 -8.65
CA GLU A 35 11.63 8.11 -7.66
C GLU A 35 11.65 9.14 -6.53
N ARG A 36 11.54 10.43 -6.86
CA ARG A 36 11.44 11.49 -5.85
C ARG A 36 10.17 11.37 -5.00
N ASP A 37 9.02 11.13 -5.63
CA ASP A 37 7.75 10.96 -4.93
C ASP A 37 7.77 9.72 -4.02
N ALA A 38 8.41 8.63 -4.44
CA ALA A 38 8.57 7.44 -3.62
C ALA A 38 9.45 7.70 -2.38
N ARG A 39 10.51 8.49 -2.51
CA ARG A 39 11.29 8.95 -1.36
C ARG A 39 10.44 9.78 -0.39
N ALA A 40 9.63 10.68 -0.91
CA ALA A 40 8.70 11.47 -0.10
C ALA A 40 7.69 10.57 0.62
N ALA A 41 7.21 9.51 -0.04
CA ALA A 41 6.34 8.52 0.58
C ALA A 41 7.03 7.81 1.76
N GLY A 42 8.28 7.42 1.59
CA GLY A 42 9.07 6.81 2.66
C GLY A 42 9.26 7.73 3.86
N ALA A 43 9.55 8.99 3.60
CA ALA A 43 9.67 10.01 4.65
C ALA A 43 8.35 10.20 5.38
N TRP A 44 7.23 10.25 4.66
CA TRP A 44 5.90 10.38 5.25
C TRP A 44 5.56 9.17 6.13
N LEU A 45 5.80 7.96 5.66
CA LEU A 45 5.58 6.73 6.44
C LEU A 45 6.38 6.77 7.76
N ARG A 46 7.66 7.13 7.69
CA ARG A 46 8.51 7.27 8.87
C ARG A 46 7.96 8.32 9.84
N ASP A 47 7.64 9.52 9.34
CA ASP A 47 7.23 10.65 10.17
C ASP A 47 5.87 10.41 10.84
N GLU A 48 5.01 9.62 10.20
CA GLU A 48 3.72 9.22 10.75
C GLU A 48 3.80 7.96 11.64
N GLY A 49 4.98 7.42 11.85
CA GLY A 49 5.17 6.22 12.66
C GLY A 49 4.64 4.94 12.02
N LEU A 50 4.45 4.94 10.70
CA LEU A 50 3.95 3.80 9.93
C LEU A 50 5.11 2.96 9.43
N LEU A 51 5.65 2.12 10.31
CA LEU A 51 6.76 1.21 10.02
C LEU A 51 6.20 -0.22 9.94
N PRO A 52 5.85 -0.70 8.74
CA PRO A 52 5.23 -2.02 8.61
C PRO A 52 6.17 -3.14 9.01
N ASP A 53 5.63 -4.16 9.66
CA ASP A 53 6.38 -5.37 10.01
C ASP A 53 6.66 -6.22 8.78
N LEU A 54 5.75 -6.19 7.81
CA LEU A 54 5.85 -6.91 6.54
C LEU A 54 5.47 -5.98 5.39
N VAL A 55 6.27 -6.01 4.34
CA VAL A 55 5.93 -5.42 3.04
C VAL A 55 5.70 -6.54 2.03
N ILE A 56 4.52 -6.55 1.42
CA ILE A 56 4.17 -7.42 0.29
C ILE A 56 4.16 -6.54 -0.96
N CYS A 57 5.09 -6.80 -1.86
CA CYS A 57 5.33 -5.98 -3.02
C CYS A 57 5.09 -6.77 -4.30
N SER A 58 4.41 -6.17 -5.27
CA SER A 58 4.32 -6.74 -6.62
C SER A 58 5.71 -7.01 -7.19
N THR A 59 5.83 -8.04 -8.01
CA THR A 59 7.09 -8.40 -8.67
C THR A 59 7.54 -7.42 -9.75
N ALA A 60 6.68 -6.52 -10.21
CA ALA A 60 7.01 -5.54 -11.25
C ALA A 60 8.17 -4.62 -10.83
N VAL A 61 9.01 -4.23 -11.78
CA VAL A 61 10.17 -3.37 -11.51
C VAL A 61 9.73 -2.05 -10.86
N ARG A 62 8.66 -1.40 -11.36
CA ARG A 62 8.20 -0.11 -10.81
C ARG A 62 7.75 -0.17 -9.35
N THR A 63 7.17 -1.29 -8.90
CA THR A 63 6.79 -1.47 -7.49
C THR A 63 8.02 -1.74 -6.62
N ARG A 64 8.95 -2.52 -7.10
CA ARG A 64 10.21 -2.81 -6.39
C ARG A 64 11.04 -1.53 -6.24
N GLN A 65 11.14 -0.73 -7.28
CA GLN A 65 11.84 0.56 -7.24
C GLN A 65 11.12 1.58 -6.34
N THR A 66 9.78 1.54 -6.29
CA THR A 66 9.01 2.37 -5.34
C THR A 66 9.42 2.05 -3.91
N TRP A 67 9.48 0.78 -3.54
CA TRP A 67 9.91 0.39 -2.20
C TRP A 67 11.38 0.79 -1.94
N ASP A 68 12.29 0.52 -2.86
CA ASP A 68 13.71 0.87 -2.71
C ASP A 68 13.90 2.37 -2.49
N ALA A 69 13.19 3.20 -3.23
CA ALA A 69 13.23 4.66 -3.06
C ALA A 69 12.58 5.09 -1.74
N ALA A 70 11.48 4.47 -1.33
CA ALA A 70 10.86 4.73 -0.03
C ALA A 70 11.81 4.43 1.12
N VAL A 71 12.58 3.36 1.05
CA VAL A 71 13.62 3.03 2.04
C VAL A 71 14.68 4.14 2.10
N ARG A 72 15.13 4.64 0.95
CA ARG A 72 16.04 5.79 0.91
C ARG A 72 15.45 7.05 1.54
N GLY A 73 14.12 7.19 1.53
CA GLY A 73 13.40 8.27 2.20
C GLY A 73 13.17 8.08 3.69
N GLY A 74 13.37 6.87 4.21
CA GLY A 74 13.23 6.57 5.62
C GLY A 74 12.27 5.43 5.98
N ALA A 75 11.60 4.82 5.00
CA ALA A 75 10.75 3.65 5.23
C ALA A 75 11.58 2.46 5.70
N GLN A 76 10.99 1.63 6.55
CA GLN A 76 11.63 0.42 7.10
C GLN A 76 10.62 -0.71 7.18
N THR A 77 11.11 -1.93 7.05
CA THR A 77 10.35 -3.14 7.35
C THR A 77 11.29 -4.23 7.88
N GLU A 78 10.74 -5.15 8.65
CA GLU A 78 11.46 -6.35 9.08
C GLU A 78 11.48 -7.43 7.99
N PHE A 79 10.35 -7.60 7.28
CA PHE A 79 10.18 -8.62 6.25
C PHE A 79 9.69 -8.01 4.95
N LEU A 80 10.27 -8.45 3.84
CA LEU A 80 9.90 -8.04 2.49
C LEU A 80 9.66 -9.28 1.63
N GLU A 81 8.46 -9.36 1.04
CA GLU A 81 8.04 -10.46 0.17
C GLU A 81 7.58 -9.91 -1.18
N TYR A 82 8.07 -10.50 -2.27
CA TYR A 82 7.60 -10.20 -3.61
C TYR A 82 6.57 -11.23 -4.04
N ARG A 83 5.40 -10.78 -4.55
CA ARG A 83 4.30 -11.66 -4.92
C ARG A 83 3.75 -11.33 -6.30
N LYS A 84 3.75 -12.31 -7.17
CA LYS A 84 3.15 -12.23 -8.51
C LYS A 84 1.65 -12.02 -8.45
N SER A 85 0.99 -12.54 -7.44
CA SER A 85 -0.45 -12.35 -7.18
C SER A 85 -0.83 -10.87 -7.04
N VAL A 86 0.08 -10.04 -6.52
CA VAL A 86 -0.13 -8.58 -6.42
C VAL A 86 0.10 -7.87 -7.75
N TYR A 87 0.87 -8.47 -8.64
CA TYR A 87 1.09 -7.93 -10.00
C TYR A 87 -0.13 -8.13 -10.91
N GLN A 88 -0.70 -9.34 -10.93
CA GLN A 88 -1.70 -9.71 -11.94
C GLN A 88 -3.00 -10.32 -11.41
N GLY A 89 -3.14 -10.48 -10.10
CA GLY A 89 -4.22 -11.28 -9.53
C GLY A 89 -5.55 -10.57 -9.28
N GLY A 90 -5.59 -9.25 -9.27
CA GLY A 90 -6.79 -8.48 -8.94
C GLY A 90 -7.13 -8.42 -7.44
N PRO A 91 -8.31 -7.83 -7.08
CA PRO A 91 -8.66 -7.56 -5.68
C PRO A 91 -8.74 -8.78 -4.78
N THR A 92 -9.41 -9.83 -5.21
CA THR A 92 -9.57 -11.06 -4.41
C THR A 92 -8.21 -11.71 -4.14
N ALA A 93 -7.37 -11.82 -5.16
CA ALA A 93 -6.04 -12.42 -5.04
C ALA A 93 -5.14 -11.60 -4.09
N LEU A 94 -5.25 -10.27 -4.10
CA LEU A 94 -4.50 -9.42 -3.18
C LEU A 94 -4.92 -9.68 -1.74
N VAL A 95 -6.21 -9.71 -1.46
CA VAL A 95 -6.73 -10.00 -0.10
C VAL A 95 -6.31 -11.40 0.35
N GLU A 96 -6.41 -12.40 -0.50
CA GLU A 96 -5.95 -13.76 -0.21
C GLU A 96 -4.45 -13.80 0.10
N THR A 97 -3.63 -13.05 -0.64
CA THR A 97 -2.19 -12.96 -0.39
C THR A 97 -1.90 -12.39 1.01
N VAL A 98 -2.61 -11.34 1.41
CA VAL A 98 -2.48 -10.78 2.76
C VAL A 98 -2.89 -11.82 3.83
N ARG A 99 -4.01 -12.52 3.63
CA ARG A 99 -4.48 -13.57 4.54
C ARG A 99 -3.44 -14.67 4.76
N GLU A 100 -2.75 -15.06 3.68
CA GLU A 100 -1.77 -16.15 3.71
C GLU A 100 -0.42 -15.72 4.28
N ASP A 101 0.05 -14.52 3.93
CA ASP A 101 1.43 -14.10 4.20
C ASP A 101 1.57 -13.31 5.51
N ALA A 102 0.51 -12.66 5.99
CA ALA A 102 0.63 -11.70 7.09
C ALA A 102 0.86 -12.34 8.47
N GLY A 103 0.48 -13.61 8.66
CA GLY A 103 0.69 -14.32 9.92
C GLY A 103 0.07 -13.55 11.10
N ASP A 104 0.88 -13.24 12.09
CA ASP A 104 0.50 -12.49 13.29
C ASP A 104 1.08 -11.05 13.31
N MET A 105 1.53 -10.54 12.16
CA MET A 105 2.10 -9.20 12.04
C MET A 105 1.10 -8.12 12.47
N ALA A 106 1.57 -7.09 13.18
CA ALA A 106 0.71 -5.98 13.60
C ALA A 106 0.40 -5.03 12.44
N SER A 107 1.32 -4.88 11.49
CA SER A 107 1.14 -4.00 10.34
C SER A 107 1.73 -4.59 9.06
N VAL A 108 0.99 -4.40 7.97
CA VAL A 108 1.36 -4.89 6.63
C VAL A 108 1.19 -3.74 5.63
N LEU A 109 2.19 -3.54 4.79
CA LEU A 109 2.13 -2.64 3.63
C LEU A 109 2.09 -3.49 2.36
N VAL A 110 1.14 -3.20 1.47
CA VAL A 110 1.07 -3.79 0.13
C VAL A 110 1.36 -2.71 -0.90
N ILE A 111 2.31 -2.96 -1.80
CA ILE A 111 2.62 -2.06 -2.92
C ILE A 111 2.18 -2.71 -4.22
N GLY A 112 1.24 -2.10 -4.91
CA GLY A 112 0.64 -2.66 -6.10
C GLY A 112 0.25 -1.62 -7.14
N HIS A 113 -0.77 -1.97 -7.91
CA HIS A 113 -1.16 -1.30 -9.16
C HIS A 113 -2.65 -0.94 -9.17
N ASN A 114 -3.01 0.10 -9.92
CA ASN A 114 -4.41 0.35 -10.26
C ASN A 114 -4.82 -0.48 -11.50
N PRO A 115 -6.10 -0.84 -11.62
CA PRO A 115 -7.22 -0.43 -10.74
C PRO A 115 -7.30 -1.19 -9.41
N THR A 116 -6.50 -2.24 -9.23
CA THR A 116 -6.60 -3.14 -8.06
C THR A 116 -6.50 -2.40 -6.72
N MET A 117 -5.55 -1.48 -6.57
CA MET A 117 -5.36 -0.78 -5.29
C MET A 117 -6.58 0.08 -4.94
N ALA A 118 -7.13 0.81 -5.91
CA ALA A 118 -8.35 1.61 -5.71
C ALA A 118 -9.55 0.72 -5.34
N GLU A 119 -9.71 -0.40 -6.04
CA GLU A 119 -10.82 -1.33 -5.78
C GLU A 119 -10.70 -1.99 -4.41
N VAL A 120 -9.51 -2.46 -4.04
CA VAL A 120 -9.29 -3.11 -2.74
C VAL A 120 -9.52 -2.11 -1.61
N ALA A 121 -8.93 -0.91 -1.70
CA ALA A 121 -9.10 0.11 -0.67
C ALA A 121 -10.59 0.45 -0.46
N THR A 122 -11.33 0.65 -1.54
CA THR A 122 -12.76 0.96 -1.48
C THR A 122 -13.59 -0.19 -0.92
N ARG A 123 -13.34 -1.41 -1.38
CA ARG A 123 -14.12 -2.59 -0.99
C ARG A 123 -13.83 -3.07 0.43
N LEU A 124 -12.63 -2.85 0.94
CA LEU A 124 -12.28 -3.20 2.33
C LEU A 124 -12.97 -2.29 3.35
N CYS A 125 -13.32 -1.06 2.97
CA CYS A 125 -13.93 -0.09 3.87
C CYS A 125 -15.31 -0.53 4.33
N ASP A 126 -15.58 -0.33 5.63
CA ASP A 126 -16.88 -0.52 6.26
C ASP A 126 -17.73 0.77 6.34
N GLY A 127 -17.19 1.87 5.83
CA GLY A 127 -17.80 3.20 5.89
C GLY A 127 -17.34 4.04 7.08
N ALA A 128 -16.69 3.44 8.07
CA ALA A 128 -16.19 4.14 9.24
C ALA A 128 -14.78 4.73 9.00
N GLY A 129 -14.37 5.62 9.89
CA GLY A 129 -13.06 6.26 9.88
C GLY A 129 -13.12 7.72 9.49
N SER A 130 -12.08 8.19 8.80
CA SER A 130 -11.93 9.60 8.45
C SER A 130 -12.78 9.99 7.24
N THR A 131 -13.69 10.95 7.40
CA THR A 131 -14.50 11.50 6.31
C THR A 131 -13.62 12.11 5.22
N MET A 132 -12.56 12.83 5.61
CA MET A 132 -11.61 13.41 4.66
C MET A 132 -10.88 12.35 3.83
N ALA A 133 -10.51 11.23 4.48
CA ALA A 133 -9.86 10.13 3.79
C ALA A 133 -10.81 9.46 2.78
N HIS A 134 -12.08 9.26 3.14
CA HIS A 134 -13.09 8.71 2.23
C HIS A 134 -13.32 9.61 1.02
N GLU A 135 -13.40 10.93 1.24
CA GLU A 135 -13.55 11.90 0.14
C GLU A 135 -12.33 11.87 -0.79
N ALA A 136 -11.13 11.84 -0.23
CA ALA A 136 -9.89 11.79 -1.00
C ALA A 136 -9.79 10.49 -1.82
N LEU A 137 -10.11 9.35 -1.22
CA LEU A 137 -10.13 8.06 -1.91
C LEU A 137 -11.15 8.04 -3.05
N ALA A 138 -12.34 8.62 -2.83
CA ALA A 138 -13.39 8.71 -3.84
C ALA A 138 -12.96 9.54 -5.06
N SER A 139 -12.05 10.49 -4.89
CA SER A 139 -11.49 11.30 -5.97
C SER A 139 -10.47 10.54 -6.84
N GLY A 140 -10.04 9.37 -6.42
CA GLY A 140 -9.12 8.50 -7.13
C GLY A 140 -7.90 8.10 -6.31
N PHE A 141 -7.21 7.08 -6.78
CA PHE A 141 -6.00 6.56 -6.15
C PHE A 141 -4.80 6.85 -7.07
N ALA A 142 -4.22 8.03 -6.90
CA ALA A 142 -3.11 8.48 -7.73
C ALA A 142 -1.82 7.68 -7.48
N ALA A 143 -0.86 7.75 -8.40
CA ALA A 143 0.48 7.21 -8.18
C ALA A 143 1.08 7.79 -6.90
N SER A 144 1.80 7.00 -6.13
CA SER A 144 2.30 7.32 -4.80
C SER A 144 1.19 7.56 -3.76
N GLY A 145 -0.05 7.22 -4.06
CA GLY A 145 -1.17 7.24 -3.12
C GLY A 145 -1.02 6.16 -2.06
N ILE A 146 -1.40 6.50 -0.83
CA ILE A 146 -1.27 5.62 0.34
C ILE A 146 -2.59 5.66 1.11
N ALA A 147 -3.24 4.51 1.23
CA ALA A 147 -4.41 4.33 2.09
C ALA A 147 -3.99 3.60 3.37
N VAL A 148 -4.39 4.13 4.52
CA VAL A 148 -4.12 3.51 5.82
C VAL A 148 -5.44 3.04 6.40
N LEU A 149 -5.56 1.72 6.57
CA LEU A 149 -6.76 1.07 7.09
C LEU A 149 -6.47 0.39 8.42
N ARG A 150 -7.49 0.33 9.25
CA ARG A 150 -7.46 -0.38 10.53
C ARG A 150 -8.40 -1.58 10.46
N PHE A 151 -7.90 -2.73 10.91
CA PHE A 151 -8.63 -3.98 10.93
C PHE A 151 -8.53 -4.60 12.32
N ALA A 152 -9.67 -5.04 12.88
CA ALA A 152 -9.71 -5.73 14.16
C ALA A 152 -9.96 -7.21 13.93
N GLY A 153 -8.99 -8.06 14.30
CA GLY A 153 -9.10 -9.51 14.13
C GLY A 153 -7.81 -10.15 13.65
N GLU A 154 -7.90 -11.39 13.20
CA GLU A 154 -6.79 -12.11 12.60
C GLU A 154 -6.74 -11.85 11.10
N TRP A 155 -5.54 -11.78 10.53
CA TRP A 155 -5.39 -11.54 9.08
C TRP A 155 -6.11 -12.60 8.22
N ALA A 156 -6.18 -13.84 8.71
CA ALA A 156 -6.92 -14.90 8.01
C ALA A 156 -8.41 -14.58 7.82
N ASP A 157 -8.97 -13.68 8.63
CA ASP A 157 -10.37 -13.25 8.58
C ASP A 157 -10.57 -11.92 7.84
N LEU A 158 -9.50 -11.32 7.31
CA LEU A 158 -9.62 -10.09 6.53
C LEU A 158 -10.58 -10.29 5.36
N ASP A 159 -11.55 -9.40 5.22
CA ASP A 159 -12.56 -9.48 4.16
C ASP A 159 -13.03 -8.08 3.73
N PHE A 160 -13.69 -8.04 2.60
CA PHE A 160 -14.32 -6.80 2.13
C PHE A 160 -15.34 -6.32 3.17
N GLY A 161 -15.38 -5.00 3.40
CA GLY A 161 -16.28 -4.41 4.39
C GLY A 161 -15.82 -4.54 5.84
N SER A 162 -14.56 -4.93 6.10
CA SER A 162 -14.06 -5.20 7.46
C SER A 162 -13.13 -4.14 8.03
N CYS A 163 -12.77 -3.11 7.26
CA CYS A 163 -11.75 -2.15 7.67
C CYS A 163 -12.29 -0.73 7.80
N GLU A 164 -11.71 0.03 8.74
CA GLU A 164 -11.91 1.48 8.81
C GLU A 164 -10.84 2.20 7.99
N LEU A 165 -11.22 3.20 7.21
CA LEU A 165 -10.26 4.04 6.49
C LEU A 165 -9.80 5.18 7.38
N MET A 166 -8.54 5.15 7.81
CA MET A 166 -7.99 6.11 8.75
C MET A 166 -7.36 7.31 8.07
N ARG A 167 -6.64 7.10 6.96
CA ARG A 167 -5.94 8.15 6.23
C ARG A 167 -5.88 7.81 4.75
N PHE A 168 -5.82 8.85 3.92
CA PHE A 168 -5.42 8.75 2.52
C PHE A 168 -4.48 9.91 2.20
N HIS A 169 -3.28 9.57 1.73
CA HIS A 169 -2.24 10.56 1.45
C HIS A 169 -1.65 10.28 0.07
N VAL A 170 -1.40 11.33 -0.69
CA VAL A 170 -0.68 11.23 -1.96
C VAL A 170 0.69 11.89 -1.77
N ALA A 171 1.74 11.07 -1.79
CA ALA A 171 3.09 11.56 -1.58
C ALA A 171 3.62 12.30 -2.80
N ARG A 172 4.19 13.48 -2.56
CA ARG A 172 4.84 14.31 -3.59
C ARG A 172 6.11 14.92 -3.01
N ASP A 173 7.12 15.00 -3.84
CA ASP A 173 8.32 15.76 -3.54
C ASP A 173 8.06 17.23 -3.90
N ASP A 174 7.76 18.02 -2.88
CA ASP A 174 7.44 19.45 -3.05
C ASP A 174 8.68 20.33 -3.29
N GLU A 175 9.88 19.78 -3.17
CA GLU A 175 11.15 20.51 -3.37
C GLU A 175 11.60 20.52 -4.83
N ALA A 176 10.90 19.83 -5.72
CA ALA A 176 11.26 19.72 -7.14
C ALA A 176 10.50 20.76 -7.96
N GLU A 177 11.05 21.98 -8.08
CA GLU A 177 10.76 22.90 -9.18
C GLU A 177 11.79 22.72 -10.32
#